data_5d304ff9f8c12fcdd93dca557f285669
#
_entry.id   5d304ff9f8c12fcdd93dca557f285669
#
_cell.length_a   1.000
_cell.length_b   1.000
_cell.length_c   1.000
_cell.angle_alpha   90.00
_cell.angle_beta   90.00
_cell.angle_gamma   90.00
#
_symmetry.space_group_name_H-M   'P 1'
#
loop_
_entity.id
_entity.type
_entity.pdbx_description
1 polymer ?
#
loop_
_entity_poly.entity_id
_entity_poly.type
_entity_poly.pdbx_seq_one_letter_code
_entity_poly.pdbx_strand_id
1 'polypeptide(L)'
;MATEKLRAVLDTNVPVAAYLSRNPRSPTKELIDRWRNEEFVQLYSDGTLAELKQKFAEKGIEPLLVDRYIADLLRIGVHVEFDPGDIEPVIPADPDDDLIVACAVAGGATHIVTYDPHFEVLGGEYKGIEVVDGLAFLRLVRGAVS
;
A
#
# COMPACT_ATOMS: atom_id res chain seq x y z
N MET A 1 -3.02 23.32 -15.15
CA MET A 1 -2.32 22.04 -15.33
C MET A 1 -2.93 20.99 -14.41
N ALA A 2 -3.19 19.82 -14.95
CA ALA A 2 -3.63 18.72 -14.13
C ALA A 2 -2.47 18.24 -13.24
N THR A 3 -2.73 18.12 -11.94
CA THR A 3 -1.78 17.53 -11.02
C THR A 3 -1.83 16.00 -11.18
N GLU A 4 -0.69 15.36 -11.32
CA GLU A 4 -0.64 13.90 -11.36
C GLU A 4 -1.14 13.32 -10.04
N LYS A 5 -1.89 12.24 -10.13
CA LYS A 5 -2.33 11.53 -8.94
C LYS A 5 -1.15 10.93 -8.20
N LEU A 6 -1.24 10.89 -6.89
CA LEU A 6 -0.30 10.16 -6.06
C LEU A 6 -0.40 8.68 -6.39
N ARG A 7 0.74 7.99 -6.40
CA ARG A 7 0.86 6.56 -6.70
C ARG A 7 1.51 5.89 -5.51
N ALA A 8 0.81 4.94 -4.91
CA ALA A 8 1.26 4.36 -3.65
C ALA A 8 1.21 2.84 -3.66
N VAL A 9 2.21 2.23 -3.01
CA VAL A 9 2.12 0.84 -2.58
C VAL A 9 1.70 0.86 -1.12
N LEU A 10 0.58 0.22 -0.81
CA LEU A 10 0.12 0.06 0.56
C LEU A 10 0.68 -1.24 1.11
N ASP A 11 1.50 -1.17 2.15
CA ASP A 11 1.92 -2.36 2.88
C ASP A 11 0.68 -3.07 3.45
N THR A 12 0.75 -4.38 3.59
CA THR A 12 -0.41 -5.21 3.96
C THR A 12 -1.04 -4.79 5.29
N ASN A 13 -0.26 -4.24 6.21
CA ASN A 13 -0.78 -3.77 7.50
C ASN A 13 -1.76 -2.59 7.36
N VAL A 14 -1.74 -1.86 6.25
CA VAL A 14 -2.63 -0.71 6.05
C VAL A 14 -4.07 -1.16 5.78
N PRO A 15 -4.37 -1.98 4.74
CA PRO A 15 -5.73 -2.47 4.54
C PRO A 15 -6.18 -3.39 5.67
N VAL A 16 -5.28 -4.18 6.26
CA VAL A 16 -5.62 -5.02 7.41
C VAL A 16 -6.10 -4.17 8.58
N ALA A 17 -5.39 -3.09 8.90
CA ALA A 17 -5.80 -2.16 9.96
C ALA A 17 -7.17 -1.55 9.69
N ALA A 18 -7.49 -1.24 8.44
CA ALA A 18 -8.79 -0.70 8.07
C ALA A 18 -9.94 -1.65 8.43
N TYR A 19 -9.76 -2.95 8.16
CA TYR A 19 -10.80 -3.95 8.47
C TYR A 19 -10.85 -4.37 9.94
N LEU A 20 -9.74 -4.24 10.67
CA LEU A 20 -9.70 -4.55 12.10
C LEU A 20 -10.23 -3.40 12.96
N SER A 21 -10.18 -2.18 12.46
CA SER A 21 -10.61 -1.02 13.23
C SER A 21 -12.12 -1.01 13.44
N ARG A 22 -12.52 -0.74 14.68
CA ARG A 22 -13.95 -0.54 15.06
C ARG A 22 -14.34 0.94 14.98
N ASN A 23 -13.36 1.83 14.76
CA ASN A 23 -13.62 3.25 14.66
C ASN A 23 -13.98 3.60 13.20
N PRO A 24 -15.22 4.04 12.92
CA PRO A 24 -15.62 4.42 11.56
C PRO A 24 -14.86 5.61 11.00
N ARG A 25 -14.17 6.38 11.86
CA ARG A 25 -13.33 7.52 11.48
C ARG A 25 -11.85 7.17 11.40
N SER A 26 -11.52 5.88 11.37
CA SER A 26 -10.15 5.44 11.23
C SER A 26 -9.50 6.02 9.98
N PRO A 27 -8.27 6.56 10.07
CA PRO A 27 -7.56 7.08 8.89
C PRO A 27 -7.37 6.03 7.80
N THR A 28 -7.15 4.77 8.17
CA THR A 28 -7.00 3.69 7.18
C THR A 28 -8.29 3.39 6.45
N LYS A 29 -9.43 3.46 7.14
CA LYS A 29 -10.74 3.30 6.48
C LYS A 29 -11.00 4.42 5.48
N GLU A 30 -10.75 5.66 5.87
CA GLU A 30 -10.91 6.80 4.96
C GLU A 30 -9.97 6.65 3.76
N LEU A 31 -8.74 6.21 4.00
CA LEU A 31 -7.76 6.03 2.94
C LEU A 31 -8.24 5.01 1.90
N ILE A 32 -8.79 3.88 2.34
CA ILE A 32 -9.33 2.86 1.44
C ILE A 32 -10.54 3.41 0.66
N ASP A 33 -11.43 4.15 1.32
CA ASP A 33 -12.58 4.77 0.66
C ASP A 33 -12.15 5.76 -0.42
N ARG A 34 -11.14 6.57 -0.15
CA ARG A 34 -10.60 7.52 -1.13
C ARG A 34 -9.94 6.80 -2.30
N TRP A 35 -9.27 5.68 -2.04
CA TRP A 35 -8.74 4.84 -3.11
C TRP A 35 -9.88 4.27 -3.99
N ARG A 36 -10.95 3.78 -3.38
CA ARG A 36 -12.11 3.28 -4.13
C ARG A 36 -12.76 4.36 -4.99
N ASN A 37 -12.65 5.61 -4.56
CA ASN A 37 -13.07 6.78 -5.34
C ASN A 37 -11.99 7.25 -6.32
N GLU A 38 -10.91 6.49 -6.45
CA GLU A 38 -9.79 6.76 -7.38
C GLU A 38 -9.12 8.12 -7.16
N GLU A 39 -9.05 8.56 -5.90
CA GLU A 39 -8.36 9.80 -5.53
C GLU A 39 -6.84 9.63 -5.52
N PHE A 40 -6.35 8.42 -5.48
CA PHE A 40 -4.95 8.06 -5.72
C PHE A 40 -4.89 6.68 -6.37
N VAL A 41 -3.71 6.34 -6.90
CA VAL A 41 -3.48 5.05 -7.56
C VAL A 41 -2.83 4.10 -6.56
N GLN A 42 -3.37 2.90 -6.40
CA GLN A 42 -2.71 1.85 -5.62
C GLN A 42 -2.01 0.87 -6.56
N LEU A 43 -0.70 0.68 -6.33
CA LEU A 43 0.13 -0.28 -7.04
C LEU A 43 0.22 -1.57 -6.25
N TYR A 44 0.26 -2.70 -6.93
CA TYR A 44 0.43 -4.01 -6.32
C TYR A 44 1.18 -4.95 -7.26
N SER A 45 1.76 -5.99 -6.70
CA SER A 45 2.39 -7.07 -7.47
C SER A 45 1.79 -8.40 -7.06
N ASP A 46 2.10 -9.46 -7.80
CA ASP A 46 1.63 -10.79 -7.45
C ASP A 46 2.08 -11.19 -6.04
N GLY A 47 3.33 -10.87 -5.68
CA GLY A 47 3.86 -11.17 -4.35
C GLY A 47 3.19 -10.39 -3.25
N THR A 48 2.95 -9.10 -3.45
CA THR A 48 2.25 -8.28 -2.44
C THR A 48 0.80 -8.69 -2.29
N LEU A 49 0.15 -9.08 -3.39
CA LEU A 49 -1.22 -9.60 -3.35
C LEU A 49 -1.31 -10.91 -2.58
N ALA A 50 -0.37 -11.83 -2.81
CA ALA A 50 -0.34 -13.12 -2.09
C ALA A 50 -0.15 -12.90 -0.59
N GLU A 51 0.75 -12.00 -0.19
CA GLU A 51 0.95 -11.66 1.21
C GLU A 51 -0.29 -11.04 1.83
N LEU A 52 -0.97 -10.16 1.11
CA LEU A 52 -2.20 -9.52 1.58
C LEU A 52 -3.29 -10.56 1.86
N LYS A 53 -3.50 -11.51 0.96
CA LYS A 53 -4.47 -12.60 1.14
C LYS A 53 -4.13 -13.42 2.39
N GLN A 54 -2.85 -13.74 2.58
CA GLN A 54 -2.39 -14.48 3.74
C GLN A 54 -2.65 -13.70 5.04
N LYS A 55 -2.33 -12.42 5.06
CA LYS A 55 -2.54 -11.58 6.26
C LYS A 55 -4.02 -11.41 6.60
N PHE A 56 -4.88 -11.23 5.61
CA PHE A 56 -6.32 -11.19 5.83
C PHE A 56 -6.82 -12.49 6.46
N ALA A 57 -6.35 -13.65 5.97
CA ALA A 57 -6.73 -14.96 6.52
C ALA A 57 -6.23 -15.13 7.96
N GLU A 58 -4.96 -14.77 8.22
CA GLU A 58 -4.38 -14.86 9.56
C GLU A 58 -5.14 -14.01 10.60
N LYS A 59 -5.65 -12.87 10.18
CA LYS A 59 -6.37 -11.94 11.04
C LYS A 59 -7.87 -12.24 11.12
N GLY A 60 -8.34 -13.26 10.43
CA GLY A 60 -9.73 -13.68 10.49
C GLY A 60 -10.71 -12.69 9.88
N ILE A 61 -10.27 -11.92 8.89
CA ILE A 61 -11.15 -11.00 8.18
C ILE A 61 -12.18 -11.81 7.38
N GLU A 62 -13.42 -11.38 7.43
CA GLU A 62 -14.52 -12.07 6.75
C GLU A 62 -14.20 -12.28 5.26
N PRO A 63 -14.31 -13.54 4.74
CA PRO A 63 -13.95 -13.83 3.35
C PRO A 63 -14.65 -12.96 2.31
N LEU A 64 -15.91 -12.61 2.53
CA LEU A 64 -16.66 -11.76 1.60
C LEU A 64 -16.05 -10.35 1.50
N LEU A 65 -15.59 -9.79 2.62
CA LEU A 65 -14.91 -8.50 2.64
C LEU A 65 -13.56 -8.57 1.92
N VAL A 66 -12.82 -9.66 2.12
CA VAL A 66 -11.56 -9.91 1.43
C VAL A 66 -11.78 -9.99 -0.08
N ASP A 67 -12.77 -10.77 -0.51
CA ASP A 67 -13.09 -10.93 -1.92
C ASP A 67 -13.43 -9.60 -2.58
N ARG A 68 -14.18 -8.74 -1.89
CA ARG A 68 -14.51 -7.40 -2.39
C ARG A 68 -13.28 -6.52 -2.54
N TYR A 69 -12.40 -6.54 -1.54
CA TYR A 69 -11.17 -5.76 -1.60
C TYR A 69 -10.29 -6.21 -2.77
N ILE A 70 -10.09 -7.52 -2.91
CA ILE A 70 -9.29 -8.08 -4.00
C ILE A 70 -9.91 -7.77 -5.35
N ALA A 71 -11.24 -7.89 -5.49
CA ALA A 71 -11.93 -7.55 -6.73
C ALA A 71 -11.71 -6.08 -7.12
N ASP A 72 -11.78 -5.16 -6.13
CA ASP A 72 -11.51 -3.75 -6.37
C ASP A 72 -10.05 -3.52 -6.76
N LEU A 73 -9.12 -4.20 -6.09
CA LEU A 73 -7.70 -4.10 -6.41
C LEU A 73 -7.42 -4.55 -7.85
N LEU A 74 -8.02 -5.64 -8.28
CA LEU A 74 -7.88 -6.13 -9.65
C LEU A 74 -8.55 -5.21 -10.68
N ARG A 75 -9.60 -4.51 -10.29
CA ARG A 75 -10.36 -3.64 -11.18
C ARG A 75 -9.74 -2.26 -11.33
N ILE A 76 -9.33 -1.62 -10.25
CA ILE A 76 -8.83 -0.24 -10.27
C ILE A 76 -7.38 -0.08 -9.83
N GLY A 77 -6.77 -1.11 -9.23
CA GLY A 77 -5.35 -1.09 -8.90
C GLY A 77 -4.48 -1.22 -10.15
N VAL A 78 -3.22 -0.87 -10.02
CA VAL A 78 -2.24 -1.02 -11.11
C VAL A 78 -1.31 -2.18 -10.78
N HIS A 79 -1.37 -3.22 -11.62
CA HIS A 79 -0.51 -4.38 -11.48
C HIS A 79 0.91 -4.05 -11.96
N VAL A 80 1.90 -4.35 -11.12
CA VAL A 80 3.31 -4.10 -11.40
C VAL A 80 4.04 -5.43 -11.53
N GLU A 81 4.79 -5.58 -12.62
CA GLU A 81 5.63 -6.76 -12.85
C GLU A 81 7.10 -6.38 -12.73
N PHE A 82 7.88 -7.26 -12.11
CA PHE A 82 9.33 -7.14 -12.05
C PHE A 82 9.93 -8.53 -11.85
N ASP A 83 11.19 -8.70 -12.27
CA ASP A 83 11.88 -9.98 -12.11
C ASP A 83 12.39 -10.16 -10.69
N PRO A 84 12.45 -11.42 -10.17
CA PRO A 84 13.01 -11.67 -8.85
C PRO A 84 14.44 -11.13 -8.68
N GLY A 85 15.22 -11.08 -9.75
CA GLY A 85 16.56 -10.52 -9.74
C GLY A 85 16.63 -9.01 -9.51
N ASP A 86 15.51 -8.30 -9.69
CA ASP A 86 15.41 -6.87 -9.47
C ASP A 86 15.10 -6.51 -8.01
N ILE A 87 14.82 -7.51 -7.18
CA ILE A 87 14.53 -7.31 -5.76
C ILE A 87 15.85 -7.06 -5.00
N GLU A 88 16.02 -5.84 -4.49
CA GLU A 88 17.20 -5.51 -3.70
C GLU A 88 16.95 -5.76 -2.21
N PRO A 89 17.93 -6.33 -1.47
CA PRO A 89 17.78 -6.61 -0.04
C PRO A 89 18.01 -5.35 0.80
N VAL A 90 17.06 -4.44 0.80
CA VAL A 90 17.19 -3.13 1.47
C VAL A 90 16.59 -3.11 2.88
N ILE A 91 15.78 -4.11 3.23
CA ILE A 91 15.16 -4.23 4.55
C ILE A 91 15.61 -5.56 5.20
N PRO A 92 16.72 -5.55 5.96
CA PRO A 92 17.31 -6.80 6.47
C PRO A 92 16.39 -7.56 7.43
N ALA A 93 15.50 -6.86 8.12
CA ALA A 93 14.64 -7.46 9.14
C ALA A 93 13.59 -8.41 8.55
N ASP A 94 13.13 -8.15 7.32
CA ASP A 94 12.09 -8.96 6.69
C ASP A 94 12.21 -8.91 5.16
N PRO A 95 12.58 -10.05 4.53
CA PRO A 95 12.66 -10.11 3.06
C PRO A 95 11.33 -9.84 2.34
N ASP A 96 10.18 -10.09 3.00
CA ASP A 96 8.88 -9.78 2.40
C ASP A 96 8.69 -8.28 2.21
N ASP A 97 9.32 -7.46 3.05
CA ASP A 97 9.26 -6.00 2.93
C ASP A 97 10.04 -5.52 1.69
N ASP A 98 11.04 -6.27 1.24
CA ASP A 98 11.77 -5.96 0.01
C ASP A 98 10.85 -6.02 -1.22
N LEU A 99 9.81 -6.86 -1.19
CA LEU A 99 8.81 -6.94 -2.27
C LEU A 99 8.01 -5.64 -2.38
N ILE A 100 7.69 -5.02 -1.24
CA ILE A 100 7.00 -3.73 -1.21
C ILE A 100 7.86 -2.66 -1.89
N VAL A 101 9.14 -2.62 -1.54
CA VAL A 101 10.08 -1.66 -2.12
C VAL A 101 10.27 -1.92 -3.62
N ALA A 102 10.45 -3.17 -4.03
CA ALA A 102 10.61 -3.53 -5.44
C ALA A 102 9.37 -3.14 -6.27
N CYS A 103 8.18 -3.38 -5.73
CA CYS A 103 6.93 -2.98 -6.37
C CYS A 103 6.86 -1.46 -6.56
N ALA A 104 7.24 -0.71 -5.54
CA ALA A 104 7.24 0.75 -5.59
C ALA A 104 8.23 1.28 -6.64
N VAL A 105 9.43 0.75 -6.68
CA VAL A 105 10.45 1.17 -7.65
C VAL A 105 10.01 0.83 -9.07
N ALA A 106 9.61 -0.42 -9.31
CA ALA A 106 9.21 -0.87 -10.66
C ALA A 106 7.94 -0.17 -11.15
N GLY A 107 7.02 0.17 -10.24
CA GLY A 107 5.76 0.82 -10.59
C GLY A 107 5.80 2.34 -10.66
N GLY A 108 6.93 2.95 -10.36
CA GLY A 108 7.04 4.41 -10.35
C GLY A 108 6.18 5.05 -9.25
N ALA A 109 6.18 4.46 -8.06
CA ALA A 109 5.43 5.00 -6.94
C ALA A 109 5.96 6.35 -6.49
N THR A 110 5.07 7.19 -5.98
CA THR A 110 5.45 8.39 -5.24
C THR A 110 5.66 8.10 -3.77
N HIS A 111 4.93 7.09 -3.24
CA HIS A 111 4.93 6.77 -1.81
C HIS A 111 4.85 5.28 -1.56
N ILE A 112 5.47 4.86 -0.45
CA ILE A 112 5.20 3.61 0.23
C ILE A 112 4.48 3.97 1.53
N VAL A 113 3.34 3.34 1.78
CA VAL A 113 2.53 3.59 2.99
C VAL A 113 2.61 2.36 3.87
N THR A 114 3.15 2.52 5.09
CA THR A 114 3.38 1.41 6.01
C THR A 114 3.32 1.87 7.45
N TYR A 115 2.94 0.97 8.36
CA TYR A 115 3.07 1.15 9.80
C TYR A 115 4.21 0.31 10.39
N ASP A 116 4.92 -0.44 9.54
CA ASP A 116 5.96 -1.34 10.00
C ASP A 116 7.27 -0.57 10.28
N PRO A 117 7.79 -0.62 11.53
CA PRO A 117 9.03 0.06 11.87
C PRO A 117 10.26 -0.47 11.14
N HIS A 118 10.21 -1.65 10.51
CA HIS A 118 11.31 -2.16 9.69
C HIS A 118 11.69 -1.20 8.57
N PHE A 119 10.73 -0.41 8.06
CA PHE A 119 10.97 0.56 6.99
C PHE A 119 11.75 1.80 7.46
N GLU A 120 11.93 2.00 8.77
CA GLU A 120 12.73 3.11 9.29
C GLU A 120 14.18 3.06 8.82
N VAL A 121 14.69 1.88 8.45
CA VAL A 121 16.05 1.70 7.91
C VAL A 121 16.26 2.53 6.63
N LEU A 122 15.18 2.85 5.91
CA LEU A 122 15.25 3.64 4.68
C LEU A 122 15.39 5.15 4.93
N GLY A 123 15.19 5.60 6.17
CA GLY A 123 15.35 7.01 6.53
C GLY A 123 14.27 7.94 5.95
N GLY A 124 13.08 7.41 5.66
CA GLY A 124 11.94 8.19 5.18
C GLY A 124 11.84 8.33 3.67
N GLU A 125 12.83 7.84 2.92
CA GLU A 125 12.83 7.97 1.47
C GLU A 125 13.73 6.91 0.84
N TYR A 126 13.35 6.43 -0.34
CA TYR A 126 14.18 5.49 -1.11
C TYR A 126 14.00 5.76 -2.60
N LYS A 127 15.08 6.13 -3.29
CA LYS A 127 15.09 6.41 -4.74
C LYS A 127 13.98 7.38 -5.17
N GLY A 128 13.76 8.43 -4.37
CA GLY A 128 12.74 9.43 -4.64
C GLY A 128 11.34 9.06 -4.19
N ILE A 129 11.15 7.88 -3.58
CA ILE A 129 9.87 7.41 -3.07
C ILE A 129 9.80 7.73 -1.58
N GLU A 130 8.81 8.51 -1.17
CA GLU A 130 8.64 8.81 0.26
C GLU A 130 8.01 7.65 0.99
N VAL A 131 8.52 7.35 2.19
CA VAL A 131 7.98 6.30 3.06
C VAL A 131 7.24 6.97 4.20
N VAL A 132 5.93 6.77 4.27
CA VAL A 132 5.05 7.46 5.21
C VAL A 132 4.06 6.49 5.85
N ASP A 133 3.44 6.89 6.96
CA ASP A 133 2.34 6.12 7.53
C ASP A 133 0.99 6.50 6.91
N GLY A 134 -0.07 5.77 7.29
CA GLY A 134 -1.39 5.98 6.70
C GLY A 134 -1.97 7.37 6.96
N LEU A 135 -1.77 7.93 8.15
CA LEU A 135 -2.27 9.27 8.46
C LEU A 135 -1.56 10.35 7.65
N ALA A 136 -0.24 10.25 7.55
CA ALA A 136 0.55 11.20 6.75
C ALA A 136 0.12 11.15 5.29
N PHE A 137 -0.05 9.94 4.73
CA PHE A 137 -0.49 9.79 3.35
C PHE A 137 -1.92 10.29 3.14
N LEU A 138 -2.82 10.03 4.08
CA LEU A 138 -4.20 10.51 4.02
C LEU A 138 -4.24 12.04 3.93
N ARG A 139 -3.40 12.73 4.70
CA ARG A 139 -3.31 14.20 4.65
C ARG A 139 -2.86 14.68 3.27
N LEU A 140 -1.93 13.97 2.64
CA LEU A 140 -1.47 14.29 1.28
C LEU A 140 -2.60 14.10 0.27
N VAL A 141 -3.35 13.01 0.37
CA VAL A 141 -4.48 12.74 -0.53
C VAL A 141 -5.56 13.81 -0.37
N ARG A 142 -5.89 14.18 0.87
CA ARG A 142 -6.86 15.25 1.14
C ARG A 142 -6.42 16.57 0.50
N GLY A 143 -5.15 16.91 0.60
CA GLY A 143 -4.61 18.13 0.00
C GLY A 143 -4.59 18.11 -1.52
N ALA A 144 -4.39 16.95 -2.12
CA ALA A 144 -4.30 16.80 -3.58
C ALA A 144 -5.66 16.94 -4.28
N VAL A 145 -6.78 16.69 -3.58
CA VAL A 145 -8.13 16.75 -4.16
C VAL A 145 -8.92 18.00 -3.76
N SER A 146 -8.33 18.85 -2.96
CA SER A 146 -8.99 20.09 -2.51
C SER A 146 -8.78 21.26 -3.48
#